data_ecb97c704f829ce054950f0f6b90ad2a
#
_entry.id   ecb97c704f829ce054950f0f6b90ad2a
#
_cell.length_a   1.000
_cell.length_b   1.000
_cell.length_c   1.000
_cell.angle_alpha   90.00
_cell.angle_beta   90.00
_cell.angle_gamma   90.00
#
_symmetry.space_group_name_H-M   'P 1'
#
loop_
_entity.id
_entity.type
_entity.pdbx_description
1 polymer ?
#
loop_
_entity_poly.entity_id
_entity_poly.type
_entity_poly.pdbx_seq_one_letter_code
_entity_poly.pdbx_strand_id
1 'polypeptide(L)'
;MAEIVLPTKALAVNPLKTSQPIGASLAFLGLARTMPLEHGARGCTSFNKLFFMRHFNDPIALQTTAMDQVTTIIGADDNVVEALATICAKDQPDIIGLITTGLSEMQGADVPRTVAAFRAAHPHFAEVAVVPVSATDTLGCLETGYALAVEALVDFLVPKALVDFLVPKRRDNLTRARQVNVLVPAMMTPGDVEALRDWITAFGLHPVMLPDVADSLDGHLIDEGFSTLTYGGTLRADIETMHQSQATLVIGRSLDRAADRLAERTGIADFRFAGLMGLEACDTFSSTLCDIAGIAMPPAILRKRSQLMDAMVDCQFQLGGARVAVAADADLLASLTRFFHGMGAEVVAAVASARAAHLAELPVDEVVVGDLEDLEWLARDKSAELIVANSHGAEAARRLGSAHLRTGFPIYDSYGDHAKAWIGYGGTRRALFETANLLATHYQEIRPYRSRYWQGTRREKETNPC
;
A
#
# COMPACT_ATOMS: atom_id res chain seq x y z
N MET A 1 -9.07 20.04 12.51
CA MET A 1 -8.90 19.63 11.11
C MET A 1 -7.55 20.16 10.68
N ALA A 2 -6.71 19.27 10.15
CA ALA A 2 -5.39 19.64 9.66
C ALA A 2 -5.48 20.55 8.41
N GLU A 3 -4.60 21.54 8.31
CA GLU A 3 -4.43 22.30 7.08
C GLU A 3 -3.60 21.49 6.08
N ILE A 4 -4.04 21.40 4.82
CA ILE A 4 -3.27 20.74 3.76
C ILE A 4 -2.47 21.81 3.02
N VAL A 5 -1.16 21.84 3.28
CA VAL A 5 -0.22 22.79 2.68
C VAL A 5 0.34 22.19 1.39
N LEU A 6 0.17 22.91 0.27
CA LEU A 6 0.72 22.51 -1.03
C LEU A 6 2.17 23.00 -1.19
N PRO A 7 3.02 22.26 -1.94
CA PRO A 7 4.40 22.65 -2.14
C PRO A 7 4.51 23.98 -2.91
N THR A 8 5.44 24.81 -2.48
CA THR A 8 5.78 26.09 -3.16
C THR A 8 6.98 25.93 -4.10
N LYS A 9 7.77 24.86 -3.95
CA LYS A 9 8.94 24.55 -4.79
C LYS A 9 8.53 23.88 -6.09
N ALA A 10 9.20 24.23 -7.19
CA ALA A 10 8.87 23.76 -8.52
C ALA A 10 9.27 22.27 -8.78
N LEU A 11 10.27 21.77 -8.06
CA LEU A 11 10.85 20.43 -8.26
C LEU A 11 11.02 19.70 -6.93
N ALA A 12 10.79 18.40 -6.93
CA ALA A 12 11.15 17.52 -5.82
C ALA A 12 12.68 17.39 -5.75
N VAL A 13 13.24 17.50 -4.55
CA VAL A 13 14.69 17.40 -4.30
C VAL A 13 15.04 15.98 -3.84
N ASN A 14 14.27 15.43 -2.93
CA ASN A 14 14.43 14.04 -2.46
C ASN A 14 13.05 13.35 -2.50
N PRO A 15 12.71 12.66 -3.62
CA PRO A 15 11.34 12.23 -3.86
C PRO A 15 10.84 11.21 -2.84
N LEU A 16 9.71 11.53 -2.22
CA LEU A 16 8.86 10.60 -1.49
C LEU A 16 7.90 9.88 -2.44
N LYS A 17 7.36 10.62 -3.40
CA LYS A 17 6.37 10.17 -4.36
C LYS A 17 6.96 9.18 -5.35
N THR A 18 6.29 8.03 -5.52
CA THR A 18 6.44 7.13 -6.67
C THR A 18 5.26 7.25 -7.62
N SER A 19 5.43 6.84 -8.88
CA SER A 19 4.47 7.11 -9.95
C SER A 19 3.24 6.20 -9.93
N GLN A 20 2.14 6.64 -10.60
CA GLN A 20 0.92 5.85 -10.74
C GLN A 20 1.12 4.51 -11.47
N PRO A 21 1.93 4.41 -12.56
CA PRO A 21 2.19 3.12 -13.20
C PRO A 21 2.77 2.06 -12.26
N ILE A 22 3.65 2.44 -11.32
CA ILE A 22 4.15 1.54 -10.28
C ILE A 22 2.99 1.01 -9.43
N GLY A 23 2.11 1.89 -8.96
CA GLY A 23 0.96 1.48 -8.16
C GLY A 23 0.00 0.57 -8.90
N ALA A 24 -0.32 0.91 -10.14
CA ALA A 24 -1.16 0.06 -10.99
C ALA A 24 -0.54 -1.32 -11.23
N SER A 25 0.78 -1.37 -11.51
CA SER A 25 1.51 -2.62 -11.65
C SER A 25 1.46 -3.45 -10.37
N LEU A 26 1.62 -2.83 -9.20
CA LEU A 26 1.53 -3.53 -7.89
C LEU A 26 0.17 -4.20 -7.69
N ALA A 27 -0.94 -3.55 -8.06
CA ALA A 27 -2.26 -4.16 -7.95
C ALA A 27 -2.38 -5.43 -8.80
N PHE A 28 -1.87 -5.42 -10.02
CA PHE A 28 -1.87 -6.61 -10.89
C PHE A 28 -0.89 -7.69 -10.39
N LEU A 29 0.20 -7.32 -9.73
CA LEU A 29 1.11 -8.30 -9.13
C LEU A 29 0.46 -9.11 -8.00
N GLY A 30 -0.60 -8.61 -7.36
CA GLY A 30 -1.41 -9.34 -6.38
C GLY A 30 -2.48 -10.26 -6.98
N LEU A 31 -2.45 -10.54 -8.29
CA LEU A 31 -3.40 -11.42 -8.98
C LEU A 31 -2.69 -12.64 -9.57
N ALA A 32 -3.30 -13.80 -9.48
CA ALA A 32 -2.74 -15.03 -10.01
C ALA A 32 -2.73 -15.05 -11.55
N ARG A 33 -1.72 -15.68 -12.14
CA ARG A 33 -1.55 -15.88 -13.58
C ARG A 33 -1.74 -14.61 -14.40
N THR A 34 -1.20 -13.50 -13.89
CA THR A 34 -1.39 -12.16 -14.43
C THR A 34 -0.08 -11.62 -15.00
N MET A 35 -0.18 -10.81 -16.07
CA MET A 35 0.93 -10.06 -16.64
C MET A 35 0.60 -8.56 -16.64
N PRO A 36 1.20 -7.77 -15.75
CA PRO A 36 1.20 -6.32 -15.92
C PRO A 36 2.03 -5.95 -17.16
N LEU A 37 1.44 -5.15 -18.05
CA LEU A 37 2.05 -4.67 -19.29
C LEU A 37 2.02 -3.14 -19.29
N GLU A 38 3.17 -2.50 -19.11
CA GLU A 38 3.29 -1.06 -19.20
C GLU A 38 3.43 -0.62 -20.65
N HIS A 39 2.49 0.21 -21.11
CA HIS A 39 2.56 0.87 -22.40
C HIS A 39 3.45 2.11 -22.30
N GLY A 40 4.75 1.90 -22.55
CA GLY A 40 5.76 2.92 -22.35
C GLY A 40 7.17 2.49 -22.82
N ALA A 41 8.16 3.29 -22.44
CA ALA A 41 9.54 3.03 -22.77
C ALA A 41 10.15 1.93 -21.90
N ARG A 42 11.09 1.16 -22.46
CA ARG A 42 11.82 0.07 -21.76
C ARG A 42 12.49 0.53 -20.46
N GLY A 43 13.04 1.75 -20.46
CA GLY A 43 13.75 2.28 -19.28
C GLY A 43 12.85 2.46 -18.08
N CYS A 44 11.62 2.99 -18.26
CA CYS A 44 10.64 3.18 -17.19
C CYS A 44 10.28 1.85 -16.55
N THR A 45 9.89 0.86 -17.35
CA THR A 45 9.52 -0.47 -16.87
C THR A 45 10.67 -1.19 -16.16
N SER A 46 11.91 -1.04 -16.68
CA SER A 46 13.10 -1.63 -16.03
C SER A 46 13.34 -1.01 -14.65
N PHE A 47 13.10 0.29 -14.49
CA PHE A 47 13.19 0.99 -13.21
C PHE A 47 12.13 0.53 -12.23
N ASN A 48 10.87 0.44 -12.68
CA ASN A 48 9.75 -0.03 -11.87
C ASN A 48 10.00 -1.47 -11.38
N LYS A 49 10.47 -2.33 -12.28
CA LYS A 49 10.85 -3.72 -11.95
C LYS A 49 11.96 -3.78 -10.91
N LEU A 50 12.98 -2.92 -11.02
CA LEU A 50 14.08 -2.85 -10.05
C LEU A 50 13.59 -2.45 -8.65
N PHE A 51 12.68 -1.49 -8.54
CA PHE A 51 12.10 -1.09 -7.25
C PHE A 51 11.35 -2.24 -6.59
N PHE A 52 10.50 -2.95 -7.33
CA PHE A 52 9.79 -4.12 -6.81
C PHE A 52 10.75 -5.22 -6.39
N MET A 53 11.70 -5.60 -7.25
CA MET A 53 12.69 -6.64 -6.93
C MET A 53 13.50 -6.33 -5.66
N ARG A 54 13.82 -5.06 -5.43
CA ARG A 54 14.57 -4.65 -4.22
C ARG A 54 13.68 -4.58 -2.98
N HIS A 55 12.41 -4.29 -3.14
CA HIS A 55 11.47 -4.18 -2.02
C HIS A 55 10.98 -5.54 -1.54
N PHE A 56 10.56 -6.41 -2.47
CA PHE A 56 10.00 -7.73 -2.15
C PHE A 56 11.06 -8.85 -2.14
N ASN A 57 12.22 -8.64 -2.79
CA ASN A 57 13.26 -9.64 -3.02
C ASN A 57 12.80 -10.85 -3.86
N ASP A 58 11.78 -10.67 -4.68
CA ASP A 58 11.18 -11.68 -5.55
C ASP A 58 11.36 -11.37 -7.04
N PRO A 59 11.31 -12.40 -7.91
CA PRO A 59 11.18 -12.21 -9.34
C PRO A 59 9.86 -11.51 -9.67
N ILE A 60 9.90 -10.46 -10.49
CA ILE A 60 8.72 -9.64 -10.82
C ILE A 60 8.25 -9.90 -12.23
N ALA A 61 7.00 -10.33 -12.38
CA ALA A 61 6.29 -10.42 -13.64
C ALA A 61 5.87 -9.01 -14.07
N LEU A 62 6.59 -8.40 -15.01
CA LEU A 62 6.30 -7.07 -15.55
C LEU A 62 6.90 -6.95 -16.94
N GLN A 63 6.10 -6.56 -17.92
CA GLN A 63 6.49 -6.39 -19.31
C GLN A 63 6.23 -4.96 -19.82
N THR A 64 6.76 -4.65 -21.00
CA THR A 64 6.62 -3.34 -21.64
C THR A 64 6.34 -3.49 -23.12
N THR A 65 5.56 -2.55 -23.70
CA THR A 65 5.39 -2.43 -25.15
C THR A 65 6.63 -1.84 -25.86
N ALA A 66 7.62 -1.46 -25.08
CA ALA A 66 8.95 -1.03 -25.54
C ALA A 66 8.95 0.13 -26.53
N MET A 67 8.14 1.17 -26.26
CA MET A 67 8.13 2.40 -27.07
C MET A 67 9.56 2.96 -27.24
N ASP A 68 9.89 3.30 -28.46
CA ASP A 68 11.14 3.96 -28.83
C ASP A 68 10.90 5.37 -29.36
N GLN A 69 11.95 6.04 -29.87
CA GLN A 69 11.85 7.40 -30.36
C GLN A 69 10.92 7.52 -31.58
N VAL A 70 10.87 6.50 -32.43
CA VAL A 70 10.05 6.51 -33.65
C VAL A 70 8.60 6.28 -33.28
N THR A 71 8.31 5.24 -32.53
CA THR A 71 6.94 4.88 -32.10
C THR A 71 6.34 5.93 -31.15
N THR A 72 7.17 6.69 -30.42
CA THR A 72 6.68 7.84 -29.62
C THR A 72 6.11 8.96 -30.48
N ILE A 73 6.61 9.13 -31.74
CA ILE A 73 6.17 10.20 -32.65
C ILE A 73 5.04 9.73 -33.56
N ILE A 74 5.16 8.54 -34.16
CA ILE A 74 4.23 8.08 -35.20
C ILE A 74 3.05 7.27 -34.66
N GLY A 75 3.10 6.81 -33.43
CA GLY A 75 2.11 5.93 -32.80
C GLY A 75 2.72 4.57 -32.42
N ALA A 76 2.22 4.00 -31.30
CA ALA A 76 2.68 2.74 -30.75
C ALA A 76 1.55 1.71 -30.60
N ASP A 77 0.41 1.90 -31.28
CA ASP A 77 -0.74 0.99 -31.20
C ASP A 77 -0.37 -0.43 -31.64
N ASP A 78 0.42 -0.56 -32.70
CA ASP A 78 0.89 -1.86 -33.21
C ASP A 78 1.78 -2.57 -32.18
N ASN A 79 2.61 -1.84 -31.45
CA ASN A 79 3.43 -2.40 -30.35
C ASN A 79 2.56 -3.03 -29.26
N VAL A 80 1.41 -2.41 -28.93
CA VAL A 80 0.48 -2.96 -27.94
C VAL A 80 -0.16 -4.24 -28.45
N VAL A 81 -0.65 -4.24 -29.72
CA VAL A 81 -1.27 -5.43 -30.33
C VAL A 81 -0.27 -6.60 -30.40
N GLU A 82 0.96 -6.34 -30.82
CA GLU A 82 2.04 -7.36 -30.90
C GLU A 82 2.42 -7.88 -29.50
N ALA A 83 2.56 -6.99 -28.51
CA ALA A 83 2.88 -7.38 -27.15
C ALA A 83 1.79 -8.26 -26.53
N LEU A 84 0.51 -7.86 -26.67
CA LEU A 84 -0.64 -8.64 -26.21
C LEU A 84 -0.68 -10.03 -26.87
N ALA A 85 -0.50 -10.10 -28.21
CA ALA A 85 -0.48 -11.36 -28.93
C ALA A 85 0.67 -12.28 -28.48
N THR A 86 1.87 -11.71 -28.29
CA THR A 86 3.07 -12.44 -27.87
C THR A 86 2.89 -13.01 -26.46
N ILE A 87 2.40 -12.20 -25.50
CA ILE A 87 2.14 -12.62 -24.12
C ILE A 87 1.08 -13.72 -24.10
N CYS A 88 -0.03 -13.55 -24.81
CA CYS A 88 -1.08 -14.57 -24.88
C CYS A 88 -0.59 -15.89 -25.47
N ALA A 89 0.22 -15.84 -26.53
CA ALA A 89 0.71 -17.05 -27.20
C ALA A 89 1.76 -17.80 -26.37
N LYS A 90 2.65 -17.05 -25.71
CA LYS A 90 3.80 -17.63 -24.99
C LYS A 90 3.47 -18.00 -23.55
N ASP A 91 2.85 -17.08 -22.82
CA ASP A 91 2.72 -17.18 -21.37
C ASP A 91 1.32 -17.61 -20.92
N GLN A 92 0.30 -17.46 -21.78
CA GLN A 92 -1.10 -17.87 -21.53
C GLN A 92 -1.66 -17.35 -20.20
N PRO A 93 -1.68 -16.03 -19.96
CA PRO A 93 -2.21 -15.45 -18.74
C PRO A 93 -3.74 -15.52 -18.70
N ASP A 94 -4.30 -15.44 -17.49
CA ASP A 94 -5.74 -15.24 -17.30
C ASP A 94 -6.11 -13.75 -17.42
N ILE A 95 -5.17 -12.87 -17.00
CA ILE A 95 -5.35 -11.42 -16.98
C ILE A 95 -4.08 -10.74 -17.53
N ILE A 96 -4.28 -9.71 -18.36
CA ILE A 96 -3.22 -8.75 -18.71
C ILE A 96 -3.68 -7.36 -18.22
N GLY A 97 -2.92 -6.74 -17.33
CA GLY A 97 -3.11 -5.36 -16.93
C GLY A 97 -2.40 -4.44 -17.90
N LEU A 98 -3.14 -3.77 -18.81
CA LEU A 98 -2.58 -2.83 -19.77
C LEU A 98 -2.55 -1.42 -19.17
N ILE A 99 -1.37 -0.99 -18.75
CA ILE A 99 -1.16 0.23 -17.97
C ILE A 99 -0.53 1.29 -18.86
N THR A 100 -1.17 2.46 -19.01
CA THR A 100 -0.54 3.59 -19.67
C THR A 100 0.58 4.20 -18.84
N THR A 101 1.43 4.97 -19.46
CA THR A 101 2.48 5.78 -18.81
C THR A 101 2.36 7.22 -19.26
N GLY A 102 3.05 8.15 -18.62
CA GLY A 102 3.08 9.53 -19.08
C GLY A 102 3.49 9.69 -20.54
N LEU A 103 4.35 8.81 -21.06
CA LEU A 103 4.78 8.83 -22.45
C LEU A 103 3.64 8.46 -23.41
N SER A 104 2.91 7.38 -23.15
CA SER A 104 1.78 6.95 -24.00
C SER A 104 0.59 7.92 -23.91
N GLU A 105 0.35 8.51 -22.72
CA GLU A 105 -0.68 9.54 -22.54
C GLU A 105 -0.33 10.82 -23.33
N MET A 106 0.93 11.28 -23.30
CA MET A 106 1.37 12.44 -24.08
C MET A 106 1.28 12.21 -25.59
N GLN A 107 1.48 10.97 -26.04
CA GLN A 107 1.28 10.57 -27.43
C GLN A 107 -0.20 10.56 -27.84
N GLY A 108 -1.12 10.48 -26.88
CA GLY A 108 -2.56 10.36 -27.12
C GLY A 108 -3.00 8.94 -27.49
N ALA A 109 -2.40 7.94 -26.83
CA ALA A 109 -2.74 6.53 -27.05
C ALA A 109 -4.24 6.26 -26.81
N ASP A 110 -4.92 5.68 -27.80
CA ASP A 110 -6.31 5.25 -27.69
C ASP A 110 -6.37 3.77 -27.32
N VAL A 111 -6.21 3.51 -26.02
CA VAL A 111 -6.15 2.14 -25.47
C VAL A 111 -7.43 1.34 -25.78
N PRO A 112 -8.67 1.88 -25.65
CA PRO A 112 -9.88 1.15 -26.04
C PRO A 112 -9.88 0.71 -27.50
N ARG A 113 -9.47 1.58 -28.41
CA ARG A 113 -9.37 1.27 -29.85
C ARG A 113 -8.32 0.18 -30.10
N THR A 114 -7.16 0.27 -29.44
CA THR A 114 -6.06 -0.69 -29.61
C THR A 114 -6.44 -2.07 -29.07
N VAL A 115 -7.12 -2.15 -27.91
CA VAL A 115 -7.66 -3.41 -27.39
C VAL A 115 -8.72 -4.00 -28.33
N ALA A 116 -9.60 -3.17 -28.90
CA ALA A 116 -10.58 -3.63 -29.91
C ALA A 116 -9.89 -4.18 -31.17
N ALA A 117 -8.84 -3.53 -31.67
CA ALA A 117 -8.03 -4.02 -32.78
C ALA A 117 -7.36 -5.37 -32.47
N PHE A 118 -6.77 -5.51 -31.27
CA PHE A 118 -6.23 -6.80 -30.81
C PHE A 118 -7.30 -7.90 -30.81
N ARG A 119 -8.50 -7.64 -30.27
CA ARG A 119 -9.60 -8.61 -30.22
C ARG A 119 -10.05 -9.03 -31.61
N ALA A 120 -10.11 -8.08 -32.58
CA ALA A 120 -10.48 -8.37 -33.96
C ALA A 120 -9.42 -9.20 -34.68
N ALA A 121 -8.13 -8.92 -34.46
CA ALA A 121 -7.01 -9.64 -35.07
C ALA A 121 -6.79 -11.04 -34.49
N HIS A 122 -7.05 -11.21 -33.17
CA HIS A 122 -6.76 -12.42 -32.43
C HIS A 122 -7.96 -12.93 -31.63
N PRO A 123 -9.08 -13.34 -32.29
CA PRO A 123 -10.29 -13.78 -31.60
C PRO A 123 -10.12 -15.05 -30.78
N HIS A 124 -9.09 -15.86 -31.03
CA HIS A 124 -8.77 -17.06 -30.28
C HIS A 124 -8.22 -16.80 -28.88
N PHE A 125 -7.85 -15.54 -28.55
CA PHE A 125 -7.47 -15.12 -27.20
C PHE A 125 -8.62 -14.41 -26.45
N ALA A 126 -9.87 -14.63 -26.84
CA ALA A 126 -11.03 -13.98 -26.23
C ALA A 126 -11.15 -14.23 -24.71
N GLU A 127 -10.70 -15.40 -24.24
CA GLU A 127 -10.74 -15.79 -22.83
C GLU A 127 -9.76 -15.00 -21.94
N VAL A 128 -8.69 -14.45 -22.50
CA VAL A 128 -7.73 -13.65 -21.70
C VAL A 128 -8.35 -12.28 -21.40
N ALA A 129 -8.48 -11.92 -20.13
CA ALA A 129 -8.98 -10.59 -19.76
C ALA A 129 -7.87 -9.53 -19.93
N VAL A 130 -8.11 -8.54 -20.80
CA VAL A 130 -7.25 -7.37 -20.93
C VAL A 130 -7.91 -6.22 -20.20
N VAL A 131 -7.32 -5.77 -19.09
CA VAL A 131 -7.85 -4.72 -18.21
C VAL A 131 -7.03 -3.45 -18.41
N PRO A 132 -7.55 -2.42 -19.12
CA PRO A 132 -6.85 -1.18 -19.33
C PRO A 132 -6.92 -0.28 -18.07
N VAL A 133 -5.80 0.37 -17.75
CA VAL A 133 -5.68 1.34 -16.66
C VAL A 133 -4.97 2.58 -17.19
N SER A 134 -5.65 3.73 -17.18
CA SER A 134 -5.01 5.02 -17.45
C SER A 134 -4.28 5.49 -16.21
N ALA A 135 -2.95 5.40 -16.26
CA ALA A 135 -2.06 5.85 -15.21
C ALA A 135 -0.97 6.75 -15.78
N THR A 136 -0.66 7.84 -15.14
CA THR A 136 0.34 8.79 -15.64
C THR A 136 1.36 9.15 -14.56
N ASP A 137 2.61 9.38 -14.95
CA ASP A 137 3.68 9.77 -14.03
C ASP A 137 3.47 11.18 -13.43
N THR A 138 2.68 12.00 -14.09
CA THR A 138 2.48 13.42 -13.74
C THR A 138 1.40 13.65 -12.70
N LEU A 139 0.43 12.74 -12.58
CA LEU A 139 -0.70 12.85 -11.66
C LEU A 139 -0.58 11.83 -10.53
N GLY A 140 -1.09 12.18 -9.33
CA GLY A 140 -1.18 11.24 -8.21
C GLY A 140 0.16 10.65 -7.76
N CYS A 141 0.10 9.45 -7.18
CA CYS A 141 1.23 8.68 -6.65
C CYS A 141 0.97 7.17 -6.77
N LEU A 142 1.83 6.33 -6.21
CA LEU A 142 1.67 4.87 -6.17
C LEU A 142 0.28 4.48 -5.66
N GLU A 143 -0.15 5.02 -4.52
CA GLU A 143 -1.46 4.72 -3.92
C GLU A 143 -2.62 5.00 -4.86
N THR A 144 -2.59 6.13 -5.56
CA THR A 144 -3.66 6.50 -6.51
C THR A 144 -3.65 5.63 -7.77
N GLY A 145 -2.47 5.23 -8.27
CA GLY A 145 -2.35 4.32 -9.40
C GLY A 145 -2.86 2.92 -9.09
N TYR A 146 -2.55 2.44 -7.88
CA TYR A 146 -3.09 1.18 -7.37
C TYR A 146 -4.62 1.21 -7.28
N ALA A 147 -5.17 2.28 -6.71
CA ALA A 147 -6.61 2.46 -6.59
C ALA A 147 -7.32 2.47 -7.96
N LEU A 148 -6.73 3.13 -8.98
CA LEU A 148 -7.24 3.09 -10.36
C LEU A 148 -7.26 1.66 -10.93
N ALA A 149 -6.22 0.87 -10.66
CA ALA A 149 -6.18 -0.52 -11.11
C ALA A 149 -7.23 -1.39 -10.40
N VAL A 150 -7.42 -1.23 -9.10
CA VAL A 150 -8.48 -1.94 -8.34
C VAL A 150 -9.86 -1.55 -8.85
N GLU A 151 -10.12 -0.26 -9.11
CA GLU A 151 -11.37 0.21 -9.72
C GLU A 151 -11.60 -0.46 -11.09
N ALA A 152 -10.58 -0.50 -11.95
CA ALA A 152 -10.65 -1.15 -13.25
C ALA A 152 -10.90 -2.66 -13.14
N LEU A 153 -10.23 -3.36 -12.21
CA LEU A 153 -10.46 -4.79 -11.96
C LEU A 153 -11.91 -5.06 -11.56
N VAL A 154 -12.47 -4.25 -10.68
CA VAL A 154 -13.89 -4.32 -10.31
C VAL A 154 -14.77 -4.11 -11.52
N ASP A 155 -14.52 -3.07 -12.33
CA ASP A 155 -15.35 -2.76 -13.50
C ASP A 155 -15.29 -3.83 -14.60
N PHE A 156 -14.13 -4.46 -14.80
CA PHE A 156 -13.95 -5.42 -15.89
C PHE A 156 -14.27 -6.87 -15.50
N LEU A 157 -13.98 -7.28 -14.26
CA LEU A 157 -14.02 -8.68 -13.87
C LEU A 157 -15.22 -9.05 -12.97
N VAL A 158 -15.73 -8.10 -12.15
CA VAL A 158 -16.88 -8.40 -11.31
C VAL A 158 -18.17 -8.33 -12.12
N PRO A 159 -18.94 -9.41 -12.24
CA PRO A 159 -20.21 -9.37 -12.95
C PRO A 159 -21.19 -8.37 -12.32
N LYS A 160 -21.96 -7.67 -13.17
CA LYS A 160 -23.10 -6.92 -12.65
C LYS A 160 -24.11 -7.91 -12.11
N ALA A 161 -24.52 -7.74 -10.85
CA ALA A 161 -25.70 -8.44 -10.38
C ALA A 161 -26.85 -8.05 -11.32
N LEU A 162 -27.50 -9.02 -11.92
CA LEU A 162 -28.75 -8.81 -12.61
C LEU A 162 -29.73 -8.31 -11.55
N VAL A 163 -29.83 -7.00 -11.43
CA VAL A 163 -30.88 -6.34 -10.64
C VAL A 163 -32.16 -6.53 -11.44
N ASP A 164 -32.72 -7.74 -11.34
CA ASP A 164 -34.11 -7.96 -11.72
C ASP A 164 -34.95 -7.09 -10.78
N PHE A 165 -35.35 -5.94 -11.28
CA PHE A 165 -36.28 -5.00 -10.65
C PHE A 165 -37.61 -5.64 -10.24
N LEU A 166 -37.81 -6.93 -10.53
CA LEU A 166 -39.10 -7.62 -10.43
C LEU A 166 -39.16 -8.78 -9.42
N VAL A 167 -38.05 -9.25 -8.82
CA VAL A 167 -38.10 -10.38 -7.87
C VAL A 167 -37.09 -10.25 -6.72
N PRO A 168 -37.50 -9.70 -5.55
CA PRO A 168 -36.64 -9.60 -4.36
C PRO A 168 -36.15 -10.96 -3.79
N LYS A 169 -36.78 -12.07 -4.14
CA LYS A 169 -36.55 -13.41 -3.56
C LYS A 169 -35.36 -14.19 -4.16
N ARG A 170 -34.72 -13.71 -5.22
CA ARG A 170 -33.61 -14.45 -5.88
C ARG A 170 -32.22 -14.19 -5.31
N ARG A 171 -32.04 -13.17 -4.48
CA ARG A 171 -30.73 -12.84 -3.86
C ARG A 171 -30.26 -13.92 -2.89
N ASP A 172 -31.14 -14.47 -2.07
CA ASP A 172 -30.79 -15.43 -1.01
C ASP A 172 -30.19 -16.75 -1.57
N ASN A 173 -30.50 -17.10 -2.81
CA ASN A 173 -30.02 -18.34 -3.44
C ASN A 173 -28.64 -18.22 -4.12
N LEU A 174 -28.08 -17.01 -4.25
CA LEU A 174 -26.80 -16.77 -4.91
C LEU A 174 -25.71 -16.35 -3.92
N THR A 175 -26.05 -16.01 -2.67
CA THR A 175 -25.07 -15.59 -1.67
C THR A 175 -24.28 -16.79 -1.16
N ARG A 176 -22.95 -16.72 -1.27
CA ARG A 176 -22.04 -17.68 -0.65
C ARG A 176 -21.96 -17.37 0.84
N ALA A 177 -22.48 -18.30 1.63
CA ALA A 177 -22.45 -18.16 3.08
C ALA A 177 -21.01 -17.97 3.58
N ARG A 178 -20.81 -16.93 4.42
CA ARG A 178 -19.53 -16.56 5.04
C ARG A 178 -18.46 -16.01 4.10
N GLN A 179 -18.71 -15.87 2.79
CA GLN A 179 -17.78 -15.19 1.91
C GLN A 179 -17.88 -13.67 2.11
N VAL A 180 -16.73 -13.00 2.22
CA VAL A 180 -16.62 -11.53 2.31
C VAL A 180 -15.60 -11.04 1.31
N ASN A 181 -15.92 -9.93 0.63
CA ASN A 181 -14.94 -9.23 -0.20
C ASN A 181 -14.02 -8.39 0.69
N VAL A 182 -12.77 -8.30 0.33
CA VAL A 182 -11.79 -7.45 1.01
C VAL A 182 -11.05 -6.62 -0.03
N LEU A 183 -11.24 -5.31 -0.02
CA LEU A 183 -10.42 -4.40 -0.82
C LEU A 183 -9.20 -4.00 -0.01
N VAL A 184 -8.02 -4.38 -0.50
CA VAL A 184 -6.73 -4.26 0.18
C VAL A 184 -5.97 -3.04 -0.36
N PRO A 185 -5.50 -2.11 0.49
CA PRO A 185 -4.81 -0.90 0.03
C PRO A 185 -3.35 -1.16 -0.36
N ALA A 186 -2.78 -0.25 -1.14
CA ALA A 186 -1.44 -0.32 -1.71
C ALA A 186 -0.31 -0.47 -0.68
N MET A 187 -0.49 0.10 0.50
CA MET A 187 0.60 0.22 1.47
C MET A 187 0.62 -0.90 2.52
N MET A 188 -0.27 -1.88 2.39
CA MET A 188 -0.16 -3.12 3.17
C MET A 188 0.98 -3.98 2.65
N THR A 189 1.83 -4.42 3.57
CA THR A 189 2.86 -5.41 3.26
C THR A 189 2.23 -6.79 3.00
N PRO A 190 2.92 -7.74 2.35
CA PRO A 190 2.49 -9.13 2.33
C PRO A 190 2.17 -9.68 3.71
N GLY A 191 2.99 -9.39 4.74
CA GLY A 191 2.73 -9.78 6.12
C GLY A 191 1.46 -9.16 6.73
N ASP A 192 1.09 -7.94 6.32
CA ASP A 192 -0.19 -7.33 6.71
C ASP A 192 -1.38 -8.08 6.11
N VAL A 193 -1.29 -8.41 4.82
CA VAL A 193 -2.38 -9.08 4.09
C VAL A 193 -2.58 -10.49 4.61
N GLU A 194 -1.51 -11.22 4.93
CA GLU A 194 -1.57 -12.52 5.62
C GLU A 194 -2.25 -12.38 6.99
N ALA A 195 -1.82 -11.41 7.80
CA ALA A 195 -2.41 -11.16 9.11
C ALA A 195 -3.90 -10.76 9.02
N LEU A 196 -4.30 -10.03 7.98
CA LEU A 196 -5.69 -9.65 7.72
C LEU A 196 -6.53 -10.88 7.35
N ARG A 197 -6.03 -11.74 6.48
CA ARG A 197 -6.66 -13.01 6.11
C ARG A 197 -6.88 -13.90 7.33
N ASP A 198 -5.86 -14.10 8.14
CA ASP A 198 -5.93 -14.86 9.38
C ASP A 198 -6.95 -14.29 10.36
N TRP A 199 -6.97 -12.96 10.47
CA TRP A 199 -7.90 -12.27 11.37
C TRP A 199 -9.35 -12.52 10.98
N ILE A 200 -9.70 -12.32 9.69
CA ILE A 200 -11.04 -12.57 9.15
C ILE A 200 -11.43 -14.05 9.29
N THR A 201 -10.50 -14.95 8.96
CA THR A 201 -10.71 -16.40 9.05
C THR A 201 -10.95 -16.88 10.48
N ALA A 202 -10.36 -16.23 11.48
CA ALA A 202 -10.59 -16.52 12.89
C ALA A 202 -12.08 -16.34 13.32
N PHE A 203 -12.86 -15.54 12.57
CA PHE A 203 -14.30 -15.39 12.75
C PHE A 203 -15.13 -16.38 11.92
N GLY A 204 -14.48 -17.32 11.24
CA GLY A 204 -15.11 -18.31 10.36
C GLY A 204 -15.63 -17.71 9.06
N LEU A 205 -15.11 -16.55 8.65
CA LEU A 205 -15.39 -15.91 7.36
C LEU A 205 -14.36 -16.33 6.31
N HIS A 206 -14.75 -16.31 5.04
CA HIS A 206 -13.90 -16.65 3.90
C HIS A 206 -13.62 -15.40 3.07
N PRO A 207 -12.45 -14.75 3.23
CA PRO A 207 -12.14 -13.52 2.51
C PRO A 207 -11.74 -13.81 1.06
N VAL A 208 -12.31 -13.05 0.13
CA VAL A 208 -11.80 -12.85 -1.22
C VAL A 208 -11.03 -11.54 -1.20
N MET A 209 -9.70 -11.64 -1.12
CA MET A 209 -8.79 -10.49 -1.07
C MET A 209 -8.63 -9.92 -2.47
N LEU A 210 -8.72 -8.60 -2.64
CA LEU A 210 -8.50 -7.94 -3.93
C LEU A 210 -7.67 -6.67 -3.73
N PRO A 211 -6.43 -6.67 -4.23
CA PRO A 211 -5.56 -7.78 -4.61
C PRO A 211 -4.94 -8.51 -3.40
N ASP A 212 -4.30 -9.68 -3.62
CA ASP A 212 -3.66 -10.49 -2.59
C ASP A 212 -2.14 -10.60 -2.81
N VAL A 213 -1.41 -9.65 -2.27
CA VAL A 213 0.06 -9.64 -2.35
C VAL A 213 0.73 -10.59 -1.34
N ALA A 214 -0.04 -11.14 -0.38
CA ALA A 214 0.50 -12.08 0.60
C ALA A 214 0.71 -13.49 0.04
N ASP A 215 0.17 -13.78 -1.14
CA ASP A 215 0.34 -15.06 -1.80
C ASP A 215 1.23 -14.96 -3.06
N SER A 216 1.50 -13.74 -3.52
CA SER A 216 2.27 -13.49 -4.74
C SER A 216 3.63 -12.83 -4.52
N LEU A 217 3.85 -12.15 -3.40
CA LEU A 217 5.05 -11.36 -3.10
C LEU A 217 5.57 -11.59 -1.66
N ASP A 218 5.36 -12.76 -1.12
CA ASP A 218 5.73 -13.14 0.26
C ASP A 218 7.10 -13.81 0.39
N GLY A 219 7.77 -14.09 -0.74
CA GLY A 219 9.12 -14.65 -0.76
C GLY A 219 9.17 -16.16 -0.57
N HIS A 220 8.08 -16.91 -0.86
CA HIS A 220 8.14 -18.37 -0.78
C HIS A 220 8.82 -19.00 -2.00
N LEU A 221 9.44 -20.15 -1.79
CA LEU A 221 10.06 -20.93 -2.87
C LEU A 221 8.99 -21.68 -3.67
N ILE A 222 9.06 -21.56 -4.98
CA ILE A 222 8.14 -22.23 -5.91
C ILE A 222 8.74 -23.56 -6.35
N ASP A 223 8.02 -24.67 -6.11
CA ASP A 223 8.46 -26.02 -6.49
C ASP A 223 8.52 -26.23 -8.01
N GLU A 224 7.69 -25.52 -8.78
CA GLU A 224 7.56 -25.65 -10.24
C GLU A 224 8.60 -24.86 -11.04
N GLY A 225 9.49 -24.12 -10.37
CA GLY A 225 10.52 -23.30 -11.00
C GLY A 225 10.05 -21.90 -11.37
N PHE A 226 10.82 -21.20 -12.23
CA PHE A 226 10.55 -19.82 -12.60
C PHE A 226 9.28 -19.70 -13.47
N SER A 227 8.35 -18.87 -13.04
CA SER A 227 7.19 -18.44 -13.84
C SER A 227 7.42 -17.06 -14.45
N THR A 228 6.98 -16.86 -15.70
CA THR A 228 6.95 -15.54 -16.36
C THR A 228 5.75 -14.71 -15.92
N LEU A 229 4.69 -15.35 -15.40
CA LEU A 229 3.50 -14.75 -14.84
C LEU A 229 3.61 -14.65 -13.33
N THR A 230 2.71 -13.86 -12.71
CA THR A 230 2.52 -13.87 -11.27
C THR A 230 2.18 -15.27 -10.79
N TYR A 231 2.79 -15.66 -9.68
CA TYR A 231 2.52 -16.92 -8.99
C TYR A 231 1.80 -16.59 -7.68
N GLY A 232 0.68 -17.27 -7.43
CA GLY A 232 -0.18 -16.91 -6.30
C GLY A 232 -0.96 -15.61 -6.52
N GLY A 233 -1.64 -15.14 -5.48
CA GLY A 233 -2.51 -13.98 -5.54
C GLY A 233 -3.97 -14.32 -5.82
N THR A 234 -4.80 -13.30 -5.99
CA THR A 234 -6.24 -13.48 -6.21
C THR A 234 -6.53 -14.13 -7.56
N LEU A 235 -7.24 -15.23 -7.57
CA LEU A 235 -7.67 -15.89 -8.80
C LEU A 235 -8.76 -15.06 -9.50
N ARG A 236 -8.72 -15.02 -10.84
CA ARG A 236 -9.79 -14.41 -11.65
C ARG A 236 -11.17 -14.98 -11.29
N ALA A 237 -11.25 -16.29 -11.11
CA ALA A 237 -12.49 -16.97 -10.74
C ALA A 237 -13.06 -16.48 -9.39
N ASP A 238 -12.20 -16.14 -8.43
CA ASP A 238 -12.62 -15.60 -7.14
C ASP A 238 -13.15 -14.18 -7.28
N ILE A 239 -12.51 -13.33 -8.10
CA ILE A 239 -13.00 -11.98 -8.41
C ILE A 239 -14.41 -12.05 -9.04
N GLU A 240 -14.61 -12.96 -9.97
CA GLU A 240 -15.91 -13.18 -10.60
C GLU A 240 -17.01 -13.60 -9.60
N THR A 241 -16.63 -14.18 -8.42
CA THR A 241 -17.59 -14.54 -7.37
C THR A 241 -17.89 -13.44 -6.37
N MET A 242 -17.19 -12.31 -6.40
CA MET A 242 -17.36 -11.22 -5.42
C MET A 242 -18.80 -10.70 -5.33
N HIS A 243 -19.57 -10.81 -6.41
CA HIS A 243 -21.00 -10.45 -6.43
C HIS A 243 -21.89 -11.39 -5.59
N GLN A 244 -21.34 -12.49 -5.08
CA GLN A 244 -22.04 -13.48 -4.24
C GLN A 244 -21.68 -13.35 -2.75
N SER A 245 -20.80 -12.44 -2.37
CA SER A 245 -20.38 -12.24 -0.99
C SER A 245 -21.49 -11.61 -0.13
N GLN A 246 -21.42 -11.84 1.16
CA GLN A 246 -22.40 -11.27 2.11
C GLN A 246 -22.09 -9.84 2.52
N ALA A 247 -20.82 -9.43 2.45
CA ALA A 247 -20.35 -8.10 2.81
C ALA A 247 -19.05 -7.76 2.07
N THR A 248 -18.73 -6.47 2.02
CA THR A 248 -17.45 -5.96 1.53
C THR A 248 -16.73 -5.21 2.65
N LEU A 249 -15.48 -5.56 2.93
CA LEU A 249 -14.58 -4.87 3.84
C LEU A 249 -13.62 -4.02 3.00
N VAL A 250 -13.57 -2.73 3.26
CA VAL A 250 -12.73 -1.78 2.51
C VAL A 250 -11.71 -1.18 3.48
N ILE A 251 -10.43 -1.37 3.20
CA ILE A 251 -9.37 -0.80 4.01
C ILE A 251 -8.67 0.30 3.21
N GLY A 252 -8.45 1.47 3.85
CA GLY A 252 -7.90 2.66 3.19
C GLY A 252 -8.94 3.49 2.45
N ARG A 253 -8.83 4.80 2.55
CA ARG A 253 -9.73 5.76 1.92
C ARG A 253 -9.42 5.94 0.42
N SER A 254 -8.21 5.57 0.00
CA SER A 254 -7.82 5.56 -1.41
C SER A 254 -8.72 4.64 -2.27
N LEU A 255 -9.28 3.60 -1.67
CA LEU A 255 -10.14 2.62 -2.34
C LEU A 255 -11.64 2.96 -2.32
N ASP A 256 -12.05 4.13 -1.79
CA ASP A 256 -13.46 4.52 -1.71
C ASP A 256 -14.17 4.44 -3.07
N ARG A 257 -13.52 4.87 -4.17
CA ARG A 257 -14.11 4.79 -5.51
C ARG A 257 -14.29 3.36 -6.01
N ALA A 258 -13.29 2.50 -5.77
CA ALA A 258 -13.39 1.07 -6.12
C ALA A 258 -14.52 0.40 -5.31
N ALA A 259 -14.69 0.76 -4.04
CA ALA A 259 -15.79 0.31 -3.19
C ALA A 259 -17.16 0.77 -3.71
N ASP A 260 -17.30 2.04 -4.10
CA ASP A 260 -18.52 2.57 -4.70
C ASP A 260 -18.88 1.79 -5.98
N ARG A 261 -17.89 1.54 -6.86
CA ARG A 261 -18.09 0.72 -8.07
C ARG A 261 -18.52 -0.70 -7.75
N LEU A 262 -17.90 -1.33 -6.76
CA LEU A 262 -18.28 -2.69 -6.35
C LEU A 262 -19.71 -2.72 -5.77
N ALA A 263 -20.07 -1.74 -4.95
CA ALA A 263 -21.41 -1.61 -4.40
C ALA A 263 -22.46 -1.36 -5.49
N GLU A 264 -22.17 -0.46 -6.47
CA GLU A 264 -23.03 -0.21 -7.62
C GLU A 264 -23.27 -1.47 -8.48
N ARG A 265 -22.23 -2.31 -8.64
CA ARG A 265 -22.32 -3.53 -9.45
C ARG A 265 -23.03 -4.67 -8.77
N THR A 266 -22.84 -4.81 -7.47
CA THR A 266 -23.25 -5.98 -6.68
C THR A 266 -24.43 -5.72 -5.74
N GLY A 267 -24.59 -4.46 -5.31
CA GLY A 267 -25.54 -4.07 -4.27
C GLY A 267 -25.25 -4.67 -2.89
N ILE A 268 -23.99 -5.12 -2.67
CA ILE A 268 -23.54 -5.65 -1.38
C ILE A 268 -23.13 -4.47 -0.50
N ALA A 269 -23.53 -4.54 0.79
CA ALA A 269 -23.15 -3.53 1.77
C ALA A 269 -21.64 -3.56 2.03
N ASP A 270 -21.05 -2.39 2.17
CA ASP A 270 -19.63 -2.22 2.46
C ASP A 270 -19.41 -1.58 3.83
N PHE A 271 -18.27 -1.94 4.45
CA PHE A 271 -17.77 -1.42 5.71
C PHE A 271 -16.37 -0.86 5.46
N ARG A 272 -16.17 0.45 5.70
CA ARG A 272 -14.95 1.17 5.36
C ARG A 272 -14.13 1.53 6.59
N PHE A 273 -12.84 1.24 6.53
CA PHE A 273 -11.87 1.47 7.60
C PHE A 273 -10.73 2.33 7.06
N ALA A 274 -10.42 3.42 7.73
CA ALA A 274 -9.30 4.29 7.32
C ALA A 274 -7.93 3.63 7.52
N GLY A 275 -7.85 2.58 8.33
CA GLY A 275 -6.67 1.77 8.62
C GLY A 275 -6.98 0.77 9.72
N LEU A 276 -6.05 -0.18 9.95
CA LEU A 276 -6.21 -1.27 10.93
C LEU A 276 -5.07 -1.30 11.95
N MET A 277 -4.40 -0.17 12.20
CA MET A 277 -3.33 -0.01 13.17
C MET A 277 -3.83 0.76 14.40
N GLY A 278 -3.44 0.32 15.60
CA GLY A 278 -3.90 0.89 16.85
C GLY A 278 -5.09 0.15 17.48
N LEU A 279 -5.30 0.35 18.78
CA LEU A 279 -6.31 -0.39 19.56
C LEU A 279 -7.73 -0.11 19.05
N GLU A 280 -8.10 1.16 18.86
CA GLU A 280 -9.42 1.59 18.45
C GLU A 280 -9.79 1.04 17.06
N ALA A 281 -8.89 1.14 16.09
CA ALA A 281 -9.10 0.61 14.75
C ALA A 281 -9.26 -0.93 14.78
N CYS A 282 -8.46 -1.62 15.58
CA CYS A 282 -8.57 -3.07 15.76
C CYS A 282 -9.90 -3.47 16.42
N ASP A 283 -10.34 -2.73 17.43
CA ASP A 283 -11.59 -3.00 18.14
C ASP A 283 -12.80 -2.78 17.20
N THR A 284 -12.79 -1.68 16.43
CA THR A 284 -13.83 -1.38 15.44
C THR A 284 -13.93 -2.47 14.37
N PHE A 285 -12.80 -2.90 13.80
CA PHE A 285 -12.76 -3.95 12.79
C PHE A 285 -13.24 -5.29 13.37
N SER A 286 -12.77 -5.68 14.56
CA SER A 286 -13.20 -6.92 15.22
C SER A 286 -14.69 -6.92 15.54
N SER A 287 -15.27 -5.77 15.99
CA SER A 287 -16.71 -5.64 16.22
C SER A 287 -17.51 -5.85 14.94
N THR A 288 -17.07 -5.23 13.83
CA THR A 288 -17.70 -5.43 12.52
C THR A 288 -17.64 -6.89 12.07
N LEU A 289 -16.52 -7.59 12.31
CA LEU A 289 -16.43 -9.02 12.02
C LEU A 289 -17.38 -9.87 12.89
N CYS A 290 -17.58 -9.52 14.20
CA CYS A 290 -18.58 -10.16 15.05
C CYS A 290 -19.99 -10.01 14.46
N ASP A 291 -20.33 -8.80 14.01
CA ASP A 291 -21.66 -8.50 13.45
C ASP A 291 -21.89 -9.27 12.13
N ILE A 292 -20.93 -9.28 11.23
CA ILE A 292 -21.01 -10.00 9.95
C ILE A 292 -21.08 -11.52 10.17
N ALA A 293 -20.26 -12.06 11.07
CA ALA A 293 -20.18 -13.49 11.33
C ALA A 293 -21.30 -14.00 12.24
N GLY A 294 -21.98 -13.11 12.99
CA GLY A 294 -23.00 -13.45 13.97
C GLY A 294 -22.45 -14.22 15.18
N ILE A 295 -21.18 -13.98 15.56
CA ILE A 295 -20.52 -14.68 16.68
C ILE A 295 -19.87 -13.68 17.63
N ALA A 296 -19.65 -14.09 18.88
CA ALA A 296 -18.83 -13.33 19.81
C ALA A 296 -17.37 -13.34 19.39
N MET A 297 -16.61 -12.34 19.84
CA MET A 297 -15.17 -12.23 19.56
C MET A 297 -14.44 -13.51 20.01
N PRO A 298 -13.67 -14.15 19.10
CA PRO A 298 -12.95 -15.38 19.41
C PRO A 298 -11.93 -15.18 20.55
N PRO A 299 -11.79 -16.18 21.47
CA PRO A 299 -10.84 -16.08 22.61
C PRO A 299 -9.40 -15.78 22.20
N ALA A 300 -8.95 -16.29 21.06
CA ALA A 300 -7.59 -16.02 20.53
C ALA A 300 -7.40 -14.53 20.17
N ILE A 301 -8.44 -13.89 19.63
CA ILE A 301 -8.44 -12.46 19.29
C ILE A 301 -8.49 -11.61 20.57
N LEU A 302 -9.34 -11.97 21.55
CA LEU A 302 -9.37 -11.31 22.86
C LEU A 302 -8.02 -11.37 23.57
N ARG A 303 -7.31 -12.50 23.46
CA ARG A 303 -5.95 -12.64 24.00
C ARG A 303 -4.97 -11.69 23.32
N LYS A 304 -4.98 -11.61 21.99
CA LYS A 304 -4.13 -10.67 21.23
C LYS A 304 -4.43 -9.21 21.62
N ARG A 305 -5.70 -8.87 21.83
CA ARG A 305 -6.13 -7.54 22.31
C ARG A 305 -5.52 -7.22 23.69
N SER A 306 -5.62 -8.15 24.64
CA SER A 306 -5.05 -7.97 25.99
C SER A 306 -3.52 -7.81 25.95
N GLN A 307 -2.84 -8.55 25.08
CA GLN A 307 -1.39 -8.43 24.88
C GLN A 307 -0.99 -7.07 24.26
N LEU A 308 -1.83 -6.49 23.39
CA LEU A 308 -1.60 -5.14 22.86
C LEU A 308 -1.75 -4.10 23.98
N MET A 309 -2.81 -4.20 24.80
CA MET A 309 -3.03 -3.28 25.92
C MET A 309 -1.87 -3.28 26.93
N ASP A 310 -1.33 -4.45 27.24
CA ASP A 310 -0.15 -4.62 28.09
C ASP A 310 1.08 -3.92 27.47
N ALA A 311 1.35 -4.17 26.19
CA ALA A 311 2.44 -3.53 25.47
C ALA A 311 2.29 -2.00 25.37
N MET A 312 1.06 -1.47 25.29
CA MET A 312 0.81 -0.02 25.33
C MET A 312 1.26 0.58 26.66
N VAL A 313 1.01 -0.11 27.77
CA VAL A 313 1.47 0.31 29.10
C VAL A 313 2.99 0.27 29.17
N ASP A 314 3.62 -0.82 28.72
CA ASP A 314 5.09 -0.99 28.73
C ASP A 314 5.81 0.08 27.90
N CYS A 315 5.26 0.47 26.77
CA CYS A 315 5.89 1.40 25.83
C CYS A 315 5.53 2.88 26.08
N GLN A 316 4.58 3.17 26.96
CA GLN A 316 4.04 4.52 27.13
C GLN A 316 5.12 5.55 27.50
N PHE A 317 6.10 5.18 28.34
CA PHE A 317 7.17 6.10 28.76
C PHE A 317 8.14 6.46 27.62
N GLN A 318 8.25 5.60 26.60
CA GLN A 318 9.13 5.86 25.45
C GLN A 318 8.41 6.64 24.35
N LEU A 319 7.11 6.39 24.15
CA LEU A 319 6.33 7.03 23.09
C LEU A 319 5.64 8.32 23.55
N GLY A 320 5.22 8.38 24.84
CA GLY A 320 4.52 9.56 25.37
C GLY A 320 5.38 10.82 25.31
N GLY A 321 4.97 11.80 24.50
CA GLY A 321 5.70 13.05 24.26
C GLY A 321 6.88 12.90 23.29
N ALA A 322 7.16 11.74 22.72
CA ALA A 322 8.18 11.57 21.68
C ALA A 322 7.79 12.36 20.41
N ARG A 323 8.73 13.11 19.84
CA ARG A 323 8.51 13.91 18.65
C ARG A 323 8.81 13.13 17.39
N VAL A 324 7.76 12.88 16.60
CA VAL A 324 7.79 11.99 15.43
C VAL A 324 7.55 12.80 14.16
N ALA A 325 8.37 12.60 13.14
CA ALA A 325 8.16 13.13 11.80
C ALA A 325 7.84 11.96 10.84
N VAL A 326 6.71 12.04 10.15
CA VAL A 326 6.19 10.97 9.30
C VAL A 326 6.09 11.42 7.86
N ALA A 327 6.60 10.62 6.92
CA ALA A 327 6.41 10.82 5.47
C ALA A 327 5.97 9.52 4.80
N ALA A 328 4.80 9.52 4.15
CA ALA A 328 4.22 8.36 3.48
C ALA A 328 3.15 8.76 2.45
N ASP A 329 2.62 7.77 1.73
CA ASP A 329 1.37 7.93 0.98
C ASP A 329 0.18 8.09 1.95
N ALA A 330 -0.92 8.64 1.47
CA ALA A 330 -1.95 9.23 2.31
C ALA A 330 -2.59 8.25 3.32
N ASP A 331 -2.93 7.04 2.92
CA ASP A 331 -3.55 6.05 3.82
C ASP A 331 -2.58 5.57 4.91
N LEU A 332 -1.31 5.34 4.53
CA LEU A 332 -0.27 4.96 5.49
C LEU A 332 0.06 6.10 6.45
N LEU A 333 0.20 7.32 5.93
CA LEU A 333 0.40 8.53 6.74
C LEU A 333 -0.71 8.68 7.77
N ALA A 334 -1.97 8.48 7.34
CA ALA A 334 -3.12 8.56 8.21
C ALA A 334 -3.10 7.49 9.32
N SER A 335 -2.76 6.25 8.97
CA SER A 335 -2.68 5.14 9.92
C SER A 335 -1.58 5.36 10.96
N LEU A 336 -0.38 5.76 10.52
CA LEU A 336 0.77 6.03 11.39
C LEU A 336 0.54 7.24 12.29
N THR A 337 -0.02 8.33 11.74
CA THR A 337 -0.31 9.54 12.52
C THR A 337 -1.29 9.24 13.66
N ARG A 338 -2.37 8.51 13.37
CA ARG A 338 -3.35 8.11 14.41
C ARG A 338 -2.74 7.16 15.43
N PHE A 339 -1.90 6.21 14.98
CA PHE A 339 -1.20 5.28 15.86
C PHE A 339 -0.28 6.00 16.85
N PHE A 340 0.58 6.89 16.38
CA PHE A 340 1.48 7.66 17.27
C PHE A 340 0.71 8.58 18.19
N HIS A 341 -0.28 9.29 17.67
CA HIS A 341 -1.16 10.15 18.48
C HIS A 341 -1.87 9.35 19.58
N GLY A 342 -2.38 8.14 19.26
CA GLY A 342 -3.04 7.25 20.23
C GLY A 342 -2.13 6.75 21.34
N MET A 343 -0.80 6.81 21.16
CA MET A 343 0.21 6.50 22.17
C MET A 343 0.75 7.74 22.91
N GLY A 344 0.18 8.93 22.64
CA GLY A 344 0.60 10.18 23.24
C GLY A 344 1.89 10.76 22.68
N ALA A 345 2.38 10.25 21.53
CA ALA A 345 3.48 10.86 20.81
C ALA A 345 3.00 12.14 20.07
N GLU A 346 3.89 13.08 19.89
CA GLU A 346 3.66 14.32 19.16
C GLU A 346 4.13 14.15 17.72
N VAL A 347 3.19 14.08 16.77
CA VAL A 347 3.52 14.06 15.34
C VAL A 347 3.80 15.50 14.92
N VAL A 348 5.08 15.87 14.96
CA VAL A 348 5.56 17.24 14.72
C VAL A 348 5.66 17.59 13.25
N ALA A 349 5.78 16.61 12.36
CA ALA A 349 5.78 16.79 10.92
C ALA A 349 5.03 15.64 10.24
N ALA A 350 4.11 15.98 9.35
CA ALA A 350 3.37 15.03 8.52
C ALA A 350 3.51 15.43 7.05
N VAL A 351 4.16 14.58 6.24
CA VAL A 351 4.42 14.85 4.82
C VAL A 351 3.78 13.77 3.97
N ALA A 352 2.88 14.17 3.06
CA ALA A 352 2.20 13.29 2.13
C ALA A 352 2.83 13.37 0.73
N SER A 353 2.92 12.23 0.03
CA SER A 353 3.41 12.15 -1.35
C SER A 353 2.46 12.81 -2.37
N ALA A 354 1.17 12.86 -2.05
CA ALA A 354 0.12 13.46 -2.88
C ALA A 354 -1.03 13.99 -2.02
N ARG A 355 -1.83 14.87 -2.61
CA ARG A 355 -3.01 15.42 -1.96
C ARG A 355 -4.11 14.37 -1.84
N ALA A 356 -4.68 14.22 -0.65
CA ALA A 356 -5.87 13.43 -0.39
C ALA A 356 -6.79 14.17 0.61
N ALA A 357 -8.10 14.12 0.38
CA ALA A 357 -9.05 14.90 1.16
C ALA A 357 -9.11 14.46 2.64
N HIS A 358 -8.97 13.17 2.91
CA HIS A 358 -9.03 12.61 4.27
C HIS A 358 -7.85 12.99 5.17
N LEU A 359 -6.77 13.53 4.61
CA LEU A 359 -5.64 14.05 5.38
C LEU A 359 -6.04 15.25 6.27
N ALA A 360 -7.10 15.98 5.90
CA ALA A 360 -7.64 17.06 6.74
C ALA A 360 -8.24 16.54 8.07
N GLU A 361 -8.53 15.25 8.18
CA GLU A 361 -9.10 14.63 9.39
C GLU A 361 -8.03 14.19 10.40
N LEU A 362 -6.74 14.38 10.09
CA LEU A 362 -5.64 13.93 10.94
C LEU A 362 -5.52 14.79 12.22
N PRO A 363 -5.08 14.19 13.34
CA PRO A 363 -4.88 14.88 14.61
C PRO A 363 -3.54 15.64 14.64
N VAL A 364 -3.30 16.48 13.64
CA VAL A 364 -2.14 17.37 13.49
C VAL A 364 -2.59 18.75 13.03
N ASP A 365 -1.77 19.76 13.20
CA ASP A 365 -2.11 21.12 12.76
C ASP A 365 -2.06 21.25 11.24
N GLU A 366 -1.03 20.65 10.61
CA GLU A 366 -0.79 20.73 9.18
C GLU A 366 -0.29 19.40 8.59
N VAL A 367 -0.63 19.15 7.31
CA VAL A 367 -0.04 18.10 6.47
C VAL A 367 0.54 18.77 5.24
N VAL A 368 1.84 18.62 5.04
CA VAL A 368 2.54 19.14 3.87
C VAL A 368 2.50 18.13 2.75
N VAL A 369 2.00 18.51 1.57
CA VAL A 369 2.18 17.72 0.35
C VAL A 369 3.57 18.04 -0.19
N GLY A 370 4.51 17.08 -0.11
CA GLY A 370 5.92 17.40 -0.37
C GLY A 370 6.79 16.17 -0.56
N ASP A 371 8.07 16.34 -0.26
CA ASP A 371 9.09 15.32 -0.38
C ASP A 371 9.90 15.13 0.92
N LEU A 372 10.94 14.30 0.86
CA LEU A 372 11.77 14.02 2.04
C LEU A 372 12.70 15.18 2.43
N GLU A 373 12.93 16.17 1.57
CA GLU A 373 13.60 17.39 1.96
C GLU A 373 12.69 18.26 2.86
N ASP A 374 11.38 18.34 2.51
CA ASP A 374 10.39 19.02 3.35
C ASP A 374 10.28 18.33 4.71
N LEU A 375 10.27 17.00 4.74
CA LEU A 375 10.31 16.21 5.99
C LEU A 375 11.55 16.57 6.83
N GLU A 376 12.74 16.56 6.22
CA GLU A 376 14.00 16.85 6.91
C GLU A 376 14.01 18.27 7.50
N TRP A 377 13.47 19.22 6.75
CA TRP A 377 13.38 20.61 7.17
C TRP A 377 12.46 20.76 8.40
N LEU A 378 11.25 20.23 8.32
CA LEU A 378 10.27 20.25 9.42
C LEU A 378 10.77 19.49 10.63
N ALA A 379 11.35 18.32 10.43
CA ALA A 379 11.91 17.48 11.50
C ALA A 379 13.07 18.17 12.24
N ARG A 380 13.90 18.92 11.50
CA ARG A 380 15.00 19.70 12.09
C ARG A 380 14.47 20.86 12.91
N ASP A 381 13.56 21.66 12.37
CA ASP A 381 12.98 22.82 13.04
C ASP A 381 12.30 22.43 14.35
N LYS A 382 11.53 21.34 14.32
CA LYS A 382 10.77 20.84 15.47
C LYS A 382 11.54 19.77 16.28
N SER A 383 12.82 19.53 15.97
CA SER A 383 13.70 18.59 16.69
C SER A 383 13.11 17.19 16.84
N ALA A 384 12.67 16.57 15.74
CA ALA A 384 12.10 15.22 15.75
C ALA A 384 13.12 14.17 16.22
N GLU A 385 12.68 13.27 17.08
CA GLU A 385 13.49 12.18 17.65
C GLU A 385 13.40 10.90 16.79
N LEU A 386 12.27 10.75 16.05
CA LEU A 386 12.02 9.62 15.17
C LEU A 386 11.58 10.11 13.80
N ILE A 387 12.24 9.62 12.76
CA ILE A 387 11.84 9.75 11.36
C ILE A 387 11.15 8.46 10.94
N VAL A 388 9.95 8.57 10.41
CA VAL A 388 9.17 7.44 9.89
C VAL A 388 8.98 7.64 8.39
N ALA A 389 9.69 6.88 7.58
CA ALA A 389 9.70 7.03 6.13
C ALA A 389 10.26 5.76 5.45
N ASN A 390 10.20 5.71 4.11
CA ASN A 390 10.83 4.67 3.32
C ASN A 390 12.39 4.72 3.39
N SER A 391 13.08 3.84 2.69
CA SER A 391 14.55 3.80 2.69
C SER A 391 15.24 5.10 2.30
N HIS A 392 14.59 5.96 1.50
CA HIS A 392 15.15 7.25 1.11
C HIS A 392 15.24 8.24 2.28
N GLY A 393 14.48 8.04 3.35
CA GLY A 393 14.54 8.84 4.58
C GLY A 393 15.76 8.57 5.46
N ALA A 394 16.49 7.47 5.22
CA ALA A 394 17.62 7.05 6.06
C ALA A 394 18.73 8.09 6.18
N GLU A 395 19.04 8.80 5.08
CA GLU A 395 20.05 9.85 5.11
C GLU A 395 19.63 11.08 5.91
N ALA A 396 18.37 11.49 5.80
CA ALA A 396 17.81 12.58 6.58
C ALA A 396 17.87 12.25 8.09
N ALA A 397 17.43 11.05 8.48
CA ALA A 397 17.50 10.58 9.86
C ALA A 397 18.94 10.62 10.40
N ARG A 398 19.92 10.14 9.62
CA ARG A 398 21.33 10.16 10.01
C ARG A 398 21.88 11.58 10.18
N ARG A 399 21.54 12.53 9.27
CA ARG A 399 21.96 13.93 9.38
C ARG A 399 21.38 14.64 10.60
N LEU A 400 20.15 14.24 10.99
CA LEU A 400 19.46 14.81 12.15
C LEU A 400 19.86 14.11 13.47
N GLY A 401 20.51 12.94 13.41
CA GLY A 401 20.77 12.12 14.59
C GLY A 401 19.48 11.53 15.20
N SER A 402 18.43 11.38 14.39
CA SER A 402 17.14 10.82 14.79
C SER A 402 17.10 9.33 14.50
N ALA A 403 16.29 8.59 15.29
CA ALA A 403 15.95 7.21 14.95
C ALA A 403 15.23 7.11 13.61
N HIS A 404 15.35 5.99 12.90
CA HIS A 404 14.64 5.78 11.63
C HIS A 404 13.81 4.50 11.68
N LEU A 405 12.50 4.65 11.59
CA LEU A 405 11.55 3.56 11.41
C LEU A 405 11.15 3.48 9.92
N ARG A 406 11.52 2.37 9.28
CA ARG A 406 11.24 2.16 7.86
C ARG A 406 9.82 1.74 7.65
N THR A 407 9.09 2.46 6.79
CA THR A 407 7.70 2.16 6.39
C THR A 407 7.46 2.60 4.95
N GLY A 408 6.45 2.02 4.31
CA GLY A 408 6.04 2.40 2.97
C GLY A 408 6.94 1.81 1.87
N PHE A 409 6.94 2.44 0.69
CA PHE A 409 7.65 1.96 -0.50
C PHE A 409 8.58 3.05 -1.07
N PRO A 410 9.80 2.69 -1.54
CA PRO A 410 10.43 1.38 -1.43
C PRO A 410 11.24 1.19 -0.13
N ILE A 411 11.38 -0.04 0.33
CA ILE A 411 12.36 -0.44 1.35
C ILE A 411 13.35 -1.39 0.72
N TYR A 412 14.66 -1.06 0.79
CA TYR A 412 15.73 -1.83 0.14
C TYR A 412 17.04 -1.88 0.94
N ASP A 413 17.11 -1.21 2.08
CA ASP A 413 18.25 -1.16 2.99
C ASP A 413 17.99 -1.93 4.29
N SER A 414 16.92 -2.73 4.31
CA SER A 414 16.53 -3.62 5.40
C SER A 414 15.93 -4.91 4.82
N TYR A 415 16.14 -6.04 5.50
CA TYR A 415 15.62 -7.33 5.06
C TYR A 415 14.39 -7.74 5.86
N GLY A 416 13.42 -8.40 5.18
CA GLY A 416 12.24 -8.94 5.81
C GLY A 416 11.14 -7.92 6.15
N ASP A 417 11.25 -6.68 5.66
CA ASP A 417 10.24 -5.66 5.91
C ASP A 417 8.90 -5.98 5.22
N HIS A 418 8.92 -6.65 4.07
CA HIS A 418 7.72 -7.15 3.39
C HIS A 418 6.95 -8.18 4.20
N ALA A 419 7.62 -8.96 5.05
CA ALA A 419 7.01 -9.97 5.91
C ALA A 419 6.52 -9.41 7.27
N LYS A 420 6.77 -8.14 7.58
CA LYS A 420 6.31 -7.51 8.81
C LYS A 420 4.83 -7.19 8.72
N ALA A 421 4.05 -7.62 9.73
CA ALA A 421 2.69 -7.11 9.92
C ALA A 421 2.68 -5.90 10.85
N TRP A 422 2.05 -4.82 10.41
CA TRP A 422 1.83 -3.57 11.15
C TRP A 422 0.42 -3.49 11.71
N ILE A 423 -0.54 -4.16 11.05
CA ILE A 423 -1.96 -4.12 11.35
C ILE A 423 -2.39 -5.15 12.40
N GLY A 424 -3.60 -4.97 12.90
CA GLY A 424 -4.20 -5.84 13.90
C GLY A 424 -3.52 -5.74 15.25
N TYR A 425 -4.05 -6.43 16.25
CA TYR A 425 -3.50 -6.39 17.61
C TYR A 425 -2.04 -6.87 17.68
N GLY A 426 -1.70 -7.91 16.90
CA GLY A 426 -0.35 -8.49 16.89
C GLY A 426 0.68 -7.60 16.18
N GLY A 427 0.33 -7.06 15.02
CA GLY A 427 1.17 -6.15 14.25
C GLY A 427 1.39 -4.84 14.99
N THR A 428 0.32 -4.22 15.49
CA THR A 428 0.38 -3.00 16.31
C THR A 428 1.29 -3.18 17.54
N ARG A 429 1.18 -4.32 18.25
CA ARG A 429 2.05 -4.64 19.39
C ARG A 429 3.53 -4.70 18.98
N ARG A 430 3.84 -5.33 17.85
CA ARG A 430 5.21 -5.39 17.31
C ARG A 430 5.73 -4.01 16.98
N ALA A 431 4.93 -3.18 16.30
CA ALA A 431 5.27 -1.81 15.95
C ALA A 431 5.57 -0.96 17.19
N LEU A 432 4.82 -1.14 18.29
CA LEU A 432 5.07 -0.48 19.57
C LEU A 432 6.45 -0.83 20.11
N PHE A 433 6.78 -2.12 20.22
CA PHE A 433 8.08 -2.57 20.73
C PHE A 433 9.24 -2.14 19.84
N GLU A 434 9.08 -2.23 18.49
CA GLU A 434 10.10 -1.77 17.55
C GLU A 434 10.37 -0.28 17.72
N THR A 435 9.31 0.54 17.76
CA THR A 435 9.42 1.99 17.94
C THR A 435 10.04 2.36 19.29
N ALA A 436 9.58 1.75 20.38
CA ALA A 436 10.11 2.00 21.71
C ALA A 436 11.61 1.65 21.81
N ASN A 437 12.02 0.53 21.23
CA ASN A 437 13.43 0.11 21.19
C ASN A 437 14.28 1.05 20.33
N LEU A 438 13.77 1.53 19.19
CA LEU A 438 14.47 2.53 18.36
C LEU A 438 14.69 3.83 19.14
N LEU A 439 13.65 4.35 19.79
CA LEU A 439 13.77 5.56 20.62
C LEU A 439 14.73 5.36 21.77
N ALA A 440 14.67 4.22 22.48
CA ALA A 440 15.56 3.92 23.59
C ALA A 440 17.03 3.83 23.16
N THR A 441 17.33 3.25 22.00
CA THR A 441 18.70 3.11 21.50
C THR A 441 19.28 4.41 20.92
N HIS A 442 18.42 5.32 20.45
CA HIS A 442 18.81 6.63 19.91
C HIS A 442 18.70 7.75 20.96
N TYR A 443 18.35 7.41 22.19
CA TYR A 443 18.29 8.39 23.27
C TYR A 443 19.65 9.08 23.44
N GLN A 444 19.68 10.38 23.17
CA GLN A 444 20.87 11.20 23.42
C GLN A 444 20.87 11.52 24.92
N GLU A 445 21.78 10.90 25.67
CA GLU A 445 21.98 11.27 27.06
C GLU A 445 22.22 12.78 27.16
N ILE A 446 21.35 13.46 27.91
CA ILE A 446 21.64 14.83 28.35
C ILE A 446 22.97 14.76 29.11
N ARG A 447 24.01 15.38 28.54
CA ARG A 447 25.34 15.39 29.20
C ARG A 447 25.14 15.78 30.65
N PRO A 448 25.61 14.98 31.60
CA PRO A 448 25.40 15.28 33.01
C PRO A 448 25.90 16.69 33.32
N TYR A 449 25.07 17.48 34.00
CA TYR A 449 25.47 18.82 34.42
C TYR A 449 26.78 18.71 35.20
N ARG A 450 27.82 19.35 34.67
CA ARG A 450 29.09 19.51 35.38
C ARG A 450 29.14 20.88 36.00
N SER A 451 29.20 20.91 37.32
CA SER A 451 29.36 22.17 38.05
C SER A 451 30.56 22.95 37.51
N ARG A 452 30.45 24.29 37.44
CA ARG A 452 31.57 25.18 37.12
C ARG A 452 32.79 24.98 38.04
N TYR A 453 32.61 24.36 39.17
CA TYR A 453 33.66 24.03 40.12
C TYR A 453 34.26 22.62 39.95
N TRP A 454 33.73 21.83 38.99
CA TRP A 454 34.25 20.48 38.74
C TRP A 454 35.61 20.57 38.02
N GLN A 455 36.66 20.02 38.67
CA GLN A 455 38.03 20.12 38.17
C GLN A 455 38.51 18.89 37.40
N GLY A 456 37.66 17.87 37.13
CA GLY A 456 37.98 16.68 36.35
C GLY A 456 39.34 16.05 36.58
N THR A 457 39.49 14.79 36.33
CA THR A 457 40.81 14.15 36.36
C THR A 457 41.62 14.51 35.09
N ARG A 458 42.96 14.55 35.20
CA ARG A 458 43.87 14.95 34.09
C ARG A 458 43.65 14.14 32.80
N ARG A 459 43.20 12.88 32.86
CA ARG A 459 42.92 12.00 31.75
C ARG A 459 41.64 12.42 30.96
N GLU A 460 40.66 13.02 31.60
CA GLU A 460 39.43 13.47 30.90
C GLU A 460 39.59 14.84 30.22
N LYS A 461 40.66 15.59 30.54
CA LYS A 461 40.98 16.86 29.87
C LYS A 461 41.62 16.67 28.49
N GLU A 462 42.25 15.51 28.22
CA GLU A 462 42.99 15.22 26.99
C GLU A 462 42.10 14.60 25.88
N THR A 463 40.88 14.14 26.21
CA THR A 463 39.96 13.47 25.26
C THR A 463 38.85 14.35 24.71
N ASN A 464 38.83 15.65 24.96
CA ASN A 464 37.90 16.58 24.35
C ASN A 464 38.64 17.53 23.38
N PRO A 465 38.73 17.21 22.07
CA PRO A 465 39.04 18.22 21.08
C PRO A 465 37.84 19.17 20.93
N CYS A 466 38.13 20.46 20.84
CA CYS A 466 37.18 21.54 20.62
C CYS A 466 36.31 21.32 19.36
#